data_78844146a6ab5664458d14776eda0875
#
_entry.id   78844146a6ab5664458d14776eda0875
#
_cell.length_a   1.000
_cell.length_b   1.000
_cell.length_c   1.000
_cell.angle_alpha   90.00
_cell.angle_beta   90.00
_cell.angle_gamma   90.00
#
_symmetry.space_group_name_H-M   'P 1'
#
loop_
_entity.id
_entity.type
_entity.pdbx_description
1 polymer ?
#
loop_
_entity_poly.entity_id
_entity_poly.type
_entity_poly.pdbx_seq_one_letter_code
_entity_poly.pdbx_strand_id
1 'polypeptide(L)'
;MPLQTRIKHVVVLMLENRSFDHIFGFATAPAGQTIENVVGKNLSNLVDPAKPESATNPKIPAQKSAPFAVHDKDGPPHSFNGTNLQLCNSNAGPSAQHPVKNNGFVRNYRDHLLQGSHDVNKDHLAEVMKSFTATQLPAINALAHNFCLCDHWFCEVPGPTMPNRMYIHAATSEGYVHNDFGREFKSKTIYELFDAGGQSWAVYFHDLNEVLQFKALTKTPEHFRRFEDR
;
A
#
# COMPACT_ATOMS: atom_id res chain seq x y z
N MET A 1 -23.84 23.10 -17.53
CA MET A 1 -23.55 21.84 -18.24
C MET A 1 -23.32 20.75 -17.17
N PRO A 2 -23.92 19.58 -17.31
CA PRO A 2 -23.64 18.46 -16.41
C PRO A 2 -22.14 18.12 -16.40
N LEU A 3 -21.62 17.63 -15.27
CA LEU A 3 -20.19 17.25 -15.13
C LEU A 3 -19.74 16.28 -16.23
N GLN A 4 -20.61 15.36 -16.62
CA GLN A 4 -20.42 14.36 -17.68
C GLN A 4 -20.06 14.94 -19.06
N THR A 5 -20.43 16.19 -19.35
CA THR A 5 -20.10 16.83 -20.63
C THR A 5 -18.77 17.57 -20.61
N ARG A 6 -18.12 17.71 -19.43
CA ARG A 6 -16.86 18.41 -19.26
C ARG A 6 -15.65 17.46 -19.17
N ILE A 7 -15.85 16.30 -18.52
CA ILE A 7 -14.79 15.30 -18.37
C ILE A 7 -14.82 14.37 -19.58
N LYS A 8 -13.79 14.42 -20.39
CA LYS A 8 -13.65 13.57 -21.59
C LYS A 8 -12.73 12.38 -21.36
N HIS A 9 -11.79 12.52 -20.45
CA HIS A 9 -10.80 11.48 -20.12
C HIS A 9 -10.64 11.36 -18.64
N VAL A 10 -10.53 10.14 -18.15
CA VAL A 10 -10.12 9.80 -16.78
C VAL A 10 -8.83 9.02 -16.88
N VAL A 11 -7.80 9.49 -16.20
CA VAL A 11 -6.50 8.82 -16.12
C VAL A 11 -6.30 8.37 -14.69
N VAL A 12 -6.07 7.06 -14.50
CA VAL A 12 -5.73 6.48 -13.22
C VAL A 12 -4.25 6.14 -13.22
N LEU A 13 -3.46 6.88 -12.45
CA LEU A 13 -2.05 6.56 -12.22
C LEU A 13 -1.94 5.71 -10.95
N MET A 14 -1.64 4.43 -11.12
CA MET A 14 -1.48 3.50 -10.02
C MET A 14 -0.01 3.37 -9.66
N LEU A 15 0.37 3.91 -8.52
CA LEU A 15 1.71 3.82 -7.96
C LEU A 15 1.69 2.95 -6.69
N GLU A 16 2.81 2.34 -6.40
CA GLU A 16 3.08 1.60 -5.17
C GLU A 16 4.59 1.72 -4.86
N ASN A 17 5.07 1.38 -3.80
CA ASN A 17 4.81 0.37 -2.79
C ASN A 17 5.02 1.03 -1.40
N ARG A 18 4.26 2.05 -1.06
CA ARG A 18 4.35 2.80 0.20
C ARG A 18 2.97 3.02 0.79
N SER A 19 2.87 2.88 2.13
CA SER A 19 1.62 3.16 2.84
C SER A 19 1.32 4.66 2.89
N PHE A 20 0.08 5.01 3.20
CA PHE A 20 -0.35 6.39 3.41
C PHE A 20 0.52 7.09 4.45
N ASP A 21 0.70 6.51 5.63
CA ASP A 21 1.50 7.10 6.71
C ASP A 21 2.99 7.20 6.36
N HIS A 22 3.51 6.31 5.51
CA HIS A 22 4.89 6.44 5.04
C HIS A 22 5.08 7.70 4.17
N ILE A 23 4.05 8.07 3.37
CA ILE A 23 4.09 9.23 2.47
C ILE A 23 3.59 10.50 3.18
N PHE A 24 2.46 10.43 3.88
CA PHE A 24 1.75 11.57 4.46
C PHE A 24 1.68 11.56 5.99
N GLY A 25 2.35 10.62 6.67
CA GLY A 25 2.27 10.48 8.12
C GLY A 25 2.60 11.77 8.91
N PHE A 26 3.46 12.61 8.36
CA PHE A 26 3.79 13.92 8.94
C PHE A 26 3.42 15.09 8.01
N ALA A 27 2.54 14.91 7.06
CA ALA A 27 2.05 15.99 6.23
C ALA A 27 1.19 16.97 7.05
N THR A 28 1.25 18.24 6.67
CA THR A 28 0.38 19.28 7.23
C THR A 28 -0.83 19.47 6.34
N ALA A 29 -2.01 19.55 6.96
CA ALA A 29 -3.22 19.86 6.23
C ALA A 29 -3.22 21.34 5.74
N PRO A 30 -3.88 21.63 4.63
CA PRO A 30 -4.22 22.99 4.26
C PRO A 30 -5.03 23.70 5.36
N ALA A 31 -5.00 25.04 5.38
CA ALA A 31 -5.73 25.81 6.39
C ALA A 31 -7.23 25.45 6.40
N GLY A 32 -7.74 25.17 7.59
CA GLY A 32 -9.15 24.80 7.80
C GLY A 32 -9.50 23.34 7.44
N GLN A 33 -8.51 22.52 7.09
CA GLN A 33 -8.69 21.10 6.82
C GLN A 33 -7.93 20.23 7.83
N THR A 34 -8.26 18.95 7.88
CA THR A 34 -7.57 17.96 8.72
C THR A 34 -7.10 16.80 7.85
N ILE A 35 -6.03 16.14 8.26
CA ILE A 35 -5.55 14.88 7.68
C ILE A 35 -5.47 13.86 8.82
N GLU A 36 -6.06 12.70 8.65
CA GLU A 36 -5.90 11.58 9.56
C GLU A 36 -4.50 10.96 9.38
N ASN A 37 -3.54 11.38 10.20
CA ASN A 37 -2.16 10.94 10.13
C ASN A 37 -1.52 10.81 11.53
N VAL A 38 -0.18 10.77 11.63
CA VAL A 38 0.53 10.56 12.90
C VAL A 38 0.86 11.86 13.64
N VAL A 39 0.58 13.03 13.07
CA VAL A 39 0.87 14.33 13.69
C VAL A 39 0.10 14.49 15.00
N GLY A 40 0.81 14.88 16.06
CA GLY A 40 0.22 15.07 17.39
C GLY A 40 -0.07 13.77 18.14
N LYS A 41 0.16 12.59 17.54
CA LYS A 41 -0.01 11.29 18.17
C LYS A 41 1.35 10.75 18.63
N ASN A 42 1.42 10.23 19.84
CA ASN A 42 2.64 9.60 20.39
C ASN A 42 2.66 8.09 20.04
N LEU A 43 2.81 7.79 18.74
CA LEU A 43 2.77 6.43 18.23
C LEU A 43 4.15 5.78 18.28
N SER A 44 4.19 4.54 18.74
CA SER A 44 5.41 3.74 18.82
C SER A 44 5.10 2.25 18.81
N ASN A 45 6.07 1.45 18.41
CA ASN A 45 6.02 -0.01 18.54
C ASN A 45 7.15 -0.52 19.42
N LEU A 46 6.88 -1.50 20.27
CA LEU A 46 7.90 -2.28 20.95
C LEU A 46 8.61 -3.21 19.95
N VAL A 47 9.89 -3.46 20.16
CA VAL A 47 10.64 -4.46 19.37
C VAL A 47 10.01 -5.86 19.53
N ASP A 48 9.52 -6.17 20.72
CA ASP A 48 8.72 -7.36 21.02
C ASP A 48 7.49 -6.96 21.84
N PRO A 49 6.30 -6.87 21.24
CA PRO A 49 5.09 -6.44 21.95
C PRO A 49 4.59 -7.45 23.00
N ALA A 50 5.13 -8.67 23.04
CA ALA A 50 4.82 -9.67 24.05
C ALA A 50 5.61 -9.47 25.36
N LYS A 51 6.61 -8.56 25.36
CA LYS A 51 7.47 -8.28 26.50
C LYS A 51 7.32 -6.84 26.98
N PRO A 52 7.57 -6.57 28.27
CA PRO A 52 7.59 -5.21 28.77
C PRO A 52 8.72 -4.39 28.15
N GLU A 53 8.54 -3.07 28.13
CA GLU A 53 9.58 -2.14 27.71
C GLU A 53 10.83 -2.26 28.60
N SER A 54 12.00 -2.28 27.96
CA SER A 54 13.31 -2.36 28.64
C SER A 54 14.41 -1.85 27.71
N ALA A 55 15.65 -1.78 28.21
CA ALA A 55 16.82 -1.43 27.40
C ALA A 55 17.03 -2.40 26.21
N THR A 56 16.68 -3.69 26.36
CA THR A 56 16.76 -4.72 25.32
C THR A 56 15.48 -4.88 24.52
N ASN A 57 14.39 -4.22 24.93
CA ASN A 57 13.10 -4.21 24.25
C ASN A 57 12.54 -2.78 24.22
N PRO A 58 13.21 -1.85 23.52
CA PRO A 58 12.81 -0.44 23.50
C PRO A 58 11.56 -0.23 22.62
N LYS A 59 10.89 0.89 22.86
CA LYS A 59 9.94 1.46 21.91
C LYS A 59 10.66 2.18 20.79
N ILE A 60 10.17 1.96 19.58
CA ILE A 60 10.58 2.67 18.37
C ILE A 60 9.44 3.63 17.99
N PRO A 61 9.62 4.95 18.16
CA PRO A 61 8.58 5.92 17.85
C PRO A 61 8.45 6.16 16.34
N ALA A 62 7.27 6.63 15.92
CA ALA A 62 7.08 7.18 14.59
C ALA A 62 7.96 8.43 14.38
N GLN A 63 8.64 8.53 13.26
CA GLN A 63 9.67 9.54 12.96
C GLN A 63 9.55 10.07 11.54
N LYS A 64 10.12 11.28 11.33
CA LYS A 64 10.30 11.88 10.00
C LYS A 64 11.56 11.37 9.30
N SER A 65 11.72 11.74 8.05
CA SER A 65 12.92 11.52 7.23
C SER A 65 13.19 10.05 6.94
N ALA A 66 12.18 9.37 6.39
CA ALA A 66 12.34 8.02 5.87
C ALA A 66 13.44 7.97 4.79
N PRO A 67 14.23 6.90 4.72
CA PRO A 67 15.14 6.69 3.60
C PRO A 67 14.34 6.35 2.32
N PHE A 68 14.85 6.75 1.16
CA PHE A 68 14.23 6.37 -0.12
C PHE A 68 14.34 4.87 -0.40
N ALA A 69 15.41 4.24 0.05
CA ALA A 69 15.59 2.80 0.05
C ALA A 69 15.70 2.28 1.48
N VAL A 70 15.06 1.16 1.77
CA VAL A 70 15.22 0.46 3.05
C VAL A 70 16.55 -0.30 3.06
N HIS A 71 17.05 -0.59 4.26
CA HIS A 71 18.30 -1.31 4.45
C HIS A 71 18.26 -2.72 3.83
N ASP A 72 17.18 -3.43 4.04
CA ASP A 72 16.91 -4.69 3.36
C ASP A 72 16.19 -4.40 2.02
N LYS A 73 16.82 -4.79 0.92
CA LYS A 73 16.28 -4.56 -0.44
C LYS A 73 14.90 -5.20 -0.67
N ASP A 74 14.56 -6.25 0.07
CA ASP A 74 13.26 -6.89 -0.02
C ASP A 74 12.17 -6.14 0.76
N GLY A 75 12.59 -5.21 1.62
CA GLY A 75 11.72 -4.36 2.43
C GLY A 75 10.94 -5.12 3.52
N PRO A 76 10.09 -4.42 4.26
CA PRO A 76 9.28 -5.05 5.29
C PRO A 76 8.27 -6.03 4.68
N PRO A 77 7.98 -7.16 5.34
CA PRO A 77 7.01 -8.13 4.88
C PRO A 77 5.62 -7.49 4.67
N HIS A 78 5.02 -7.82 3.55
CA HIS A 78 3.70 -7.33 3.16
C HIS A 78 2.79 -8.44 2.62
N SER A 79 3.11 -9.71 2.92
CA SER A 79 2.19 -10.84 2.70
C SER A 79 0.96 -10.72 3.60
N PHE A 80 -0.09 -11.47 3.30
CA PHE A 80 -1.29 -11.52 4.13
C PHE A 80 -0.97 -11.82 5.61
N ASN A 81 -0.15 -12.85 5.86
CA ASN A 81 0.27 -13.19 7.22
C ASN A 81 1.15 -12.10 7.85
N GLY A 82 2.07 -11.51 7.09
CA GLY A 82 2.95 -10.44 7.55
C GLY A 82 2.16 -9.19 7.95
N THR A 83 1.20 -8.80 7.12
CA THR A 83 0.32 -7.65 7.42
C THR A 83 -0.55 -7.91 8.66
N ASN A 84 -1.09 -9.11 8.81
CA ASN A 84 -1.83 -9.48 10.01
C ASN A 84 -0.97 -9.46 11.29
N LEU A 85 0.29 -9.87 11.21
CA LEU A 85 1.24 -9.70 12.31
C LEU A 85 1.44 -8.21 12.68
N GLN A 86 1.55 -7.35 11.70
CA GLN A 86 1.71 -5.90 11.91
C GLN A 86 0.48 -5.29 12.58
N LEU A 87 -0.71 -5.69 12.15
CA LEU A 87 -1.99 -5.17 12.66
C LEU A 87 -2.31 -5.66 14.07
N CYS A 88 -2.19 -6.97 14.32
CA CYS A 88 -2.74 -7.60 15.52
C CYS A 88 -1.84 -8.64 16.20
N ASN A 89 -0.58 -8.75 15.78
CA ASN A 89 0.38 -9.76 16.27
C ASN A 89 -0.09 -11.22 16.12
N SER A 90 -0.87 -11.52 15.09
CA SER A 90 -1.39 -12.85 14.78
C SER A 90 -1.39 -13.09 13.28
N ASN A 91 -0.82 -14.19 12.80
CA ASN A 91 -0.86 -14.58 11.40
C ASN A 91 -2.27 -14.87 10.88
N ALA A 92 -3.16 -15.29 11.78
CA ALA A 92 -4.54 -15.63 11.45
C ALA A 92 -5.45 -14.40 11.28
N GLY A 93 -4.93 -13.20 11.57
CA GLY A 93 -5.69 -11.96 11.51
C GLY A 93 -6.40 -11.59 12.82
N PRO A 94 -7.22 -10.53 12.78
CA PRO A 94 -7.89 -9.99 13.96
C PRO A 94 -8.89 -10.96 14.60
N SER A 95 -8.92 -10.95 15.93
CA SER A 95 -9.88 -11.70 16.74
C SER A 95 -10.10 -11.00 18.07
N ALA A 96 -11.00 -11.52 18.90
CA ALA A 96 -11.19 -11.00 20.26
C ALA A 96 -9.91 -11.11 21.11
N GLN A 97 -9.10 -12.16 20.90
CA GLN A 97 -7.81 -12.36 21.56
C GLN A 97 -6.69 -11.53 20.91
N HIS A 98 -6.82 -11.22 19.64
CA HIS A 98 -5.87 -10.46 18.83
C HIS A 98 -6.54 -9.26 18.15
N PRO A 99 -6.98 -8.24 18.92
CA PRO A 99 -7.58 -7.05 18.35
C PRO A 99 -6.54 -6.24 17.56
N VAL A 100 -7.00 -5.46 16.60
CA VAL A 100 -6.13 -4.55 15.83
C VAL A 100 -5.58 -3.48 16.77
N LYS A 101 -4.25 -3.40 16.90
CA LYS A 101 -3.51 -2.43 17.71
C LYS A 101 -2.43 -1.69 16.94
N ASN A 102 -2.15 -2.11 15.72
CA ASN A 102 -1.08 -1.54 14.87
C ASN A 102 0.28 -1.48 15.57
N ASN A 103 0.61 -2.50 16.36
CA ASN A 103 1.81 -2.52 17.21
C ASN A 103 2.81 -3.62 16.87
N GLY A 104 2.65 -4.28 15.73
CA GLY A 104 3.50 -5.37 15.27
C GLY A 104 4.47 -5.02 14.15
N PHE A 105 4.55 -3.77 13.68
CA PHE A 105 5.40 -3.39 12.54
C PHE A 105 6.87 -3.66 12.81
N VAL A 106 7.40 -3.17 13.92
CA VAL A 106 8.82 -3.34 14.30
C VAL A 106 9.15 -4.82 14.55
N ARG A 107 8.26 -5.56 15.24
CA ARG A 107 8.44 -7.00 15.46
C ARG A 107 8.51 -7.77 14.15
N ASN A 108 7.56 -7.53 13.25
CA ASN A 108 7.50 -8.25 11.99
C ASN A 108 8.75 -7.99 11.13
N TYR A 109 9.21 -6.74 11.09
CA TYR A 109 10.43 -6.38 10.37
C TYR A 109 11.70 -6.98 11.02
N ARG A 110 11.79 -6.94 12.36
CA ARG A 110 12.87 -7.62 13.09
C ARG A 110 12.96 -9.11 12.75
N ASP A 111 11.83 -9.79 12.81
CA ASP A 111 11.77 -11.24 12.57
C ASP A 111 12.17 -11.57 11.10
N HIS A 112 11.80 -10.69 10.16
CA HIS A 112 12.23 -10.78 8.76
C HIS A 112 13.76 -10.59 8.61
N LEU A 113 14.33 -9.57 9.20
CA LEU A 113 15.78 -9.32 9.18
C LEU A 113 16.56 -10.50 9.77
N LEU A 114 16.08 -11.05 10.88
CA LEU A 114 16.70 -12.23 11.51
C LEU A 114 16.67 -13.46 10.61
N GLN A 115 15.57 -13.69 9.87
CA GLN A 115 15.47 -14.79 8.90
C GLN A 115 16.44 -14.65 7.72
N GLY A 116 16.64 -13.41 7.26
CA GLY A 116 17.60 -13.07 6.22
C GLY A 116 19.06 -13.02 6.69
N SER A 117 19.34 -13.27 7.97
CA SER A 117 20.69 -13.11 8.58
C SER A 117 21.25 -11.69 8.45
N HIS A 118 20.36 -10.69 8.41
CA HIS A 118 20.73 -9.28 8.37
C HIS A 118 21.03 -8.74 9.76
N ASP A 119 21.80 -7.64 9.82
CA ASP A 119 22.05 -6.93 11.06
C ASP A 119 20.77 -6.30 11.62
N VAL A 120 20.47 -6.61 12.88
CA VAL A 120 19.29 -6.13 13.58
C VAL A 120 19.71 -5.12 14.64
N ASN A 121 19.83 -3.88 14.24
CA ASN A 121 20.09 -2.77 15.17
C ASN A 121 18.89 -1.82 15.23
N LYS A 122 18.94 -0.87 16.18
CA LYS A 122 17.83 0.06 16.42
C LYS A 122 17.52 0.96 15.22
N ASP A 123 18.54 1.35 14.45
CA ASP A 123 18.39 2.26 13.31
C ASP A 123 17.69 1.55 12.14
N HIS A 124 18.05 0.29 11.87
CA HIS A 124 17.36 -0.55 10.89
C HIS A 124 15.90 -0.79 11.30
N LEU A 125 15.66 -1.16 12.56
CA LEU A 125 14.31 -1.36 13.06
C LEU A 125 13.44 -0.08 13.01
N ALA A 126 14.06 1.10 13.09
CA ALA A 126 13.35 2.36 13.00
C ALA A 126 12.87 2.69 11.57
N GLU A 127 13.40 2.06 10.53
CA GLU A 127 13.04 2.37 9.14
C GLU A 127 11.55 2.21 8.87
N VAL A 128 10.93 1.17 9.40
CA VAL A 128 9.49 0.90 9.23
C VAL A 128 8.57 1.85 10.01
N MET A 129 9.16 2.67 10.89
CA MET A 129 8.45 3.69 11.67
C MET A 129 8.74 5.11 11.18
N LYS A 130 9.43 5.26 10.05
CA LYS A 130 9.74 6.56 9.47
C LYS A 130 8.78 6.89 8.34
N SER A 131 8.47 8.18 8.21
CA SER A 131 7.68 8.74 7.11
C SER A 131 8.49 9.78 6.34
N PHE A 132 8.20 9.94 5.06
CA PHE A 132 8.76 11.02 4.27
C PHE A 132 8.29 12.40 4.76
N THR A 133 9.08 13.39 4.47
CA THR A 133 8.72 14.80 4.65
C THR A 133 8.19 15.39 3.34
N ALA A 134 7.47 16.50 3.42
CA ALA A 134 7.01 17.22 2.24
C ALA A 134 8.17 17.68 1.33
N THR A 135 9.33 17.99 1.90
CA THR A 135 10.56 18.34 1.15
C THR A 135 11.17 17.16 0.40
N GLN A 136 11.01 15.93 0.91
CA GLN A 136 11.46 14.74 0.22
C GLN A 136 10.54 14.36 -0.94
N LEU A 137 9.25 14.62 -0.82
CA LEU A 137 8.21 14.27 -1.80
C LEU A 137 7.40 15.53 -2.20
N PRO A 138 8.02 16.56 -2.83
CA PRO A 138 7.35 17.84 -3.06
C PRO A 138 6.17 17.72 -4.04
N ALA A 139 6.28 16.92 -5.09
CA ALA A 139 5.24 16.82 -6.12
C ALA A 139 3.94 16.21 -5.56
N ILE A 140 4.02 15.08 -4.88
CA ILE A 140 2.81 14.42 -4.33
C ILE A 140 2.20 15.25 -3.19
N ASN A 141 3.02 15.95 -2.39
CA ASN A 141 2.51 16.86 -1.38
C ASN A 141 1.84 18.10 -2.00
N ALA A 142 2.35 18.63 -3.09
CA ALA A 142 1.68 19.72 -3.83
C ALA A 142 0.33 19.27 -4.38
N LEU A 143 0.23 18.04 -4.91
CA LEU A 143 -1.05 17.48 -5.35
C LEU A 143 -2.03 17.33 -4.19
N ALA A 144 -1.59 16.80 -3.05
CA ALA A 144 -2.42 16.64 -1.85
C ALA A 144 -2.93 18.00 -1.32
N HIS A 145 -2.13 19.05 -1.41
CA HIS A 145 -2.51 20.39 -0.96
C HIS A 145 -3.49 21.13 -1.90
N ASN A 146 -3.43 20.86 -3.18
CA ASN A 146 -4.20 21.60 -4.19
C ASN A 146 -5.42 20.85 -4.71
N PHE A 147 -5.55 19.56 -4.42
CA PHE A 147 -6.63 18.70 -4.89
C PHE A 147 -7.22 17.90 -3.73
N CYS A 148 -7.93 16.82 -4.03
CA CYS A 148 -8.52 15.96 -3.01
C CYS A 148 -7.53 14.90 -2.56
N LEU A 149 -7.32 14.78 -1.25
CA LEU A 149 -6.58 13.70 -0.61
C LEU A 149 -7.56 12.79 0.14
N CYS A 150 -7.57 11.50 -0.17
CA CYS A 150 -8.38 10.50 0.51
C CYS A 150 -7.54 9.83 1.60
N ASP A 151 -7.67 10.26 2.85
CA ASP A 151 -6.94 9.74 4.00
C ASP A 151 -7.62 8.55 4.71
N HIS A 152 -8.83 8.18 4.25
CA HIS A 152 -9.57 6.99 4.65
C HIS A 152 -9.77 6.01 3.49
N TRP A 153 -8.81 5.94 2.58
CA TRP A 153 -8.80 4.93 1.54
C TRP A 153 -7.98 3.72 2.01
N PHE A 154 -8.67 2.63 2.30
CA PHE A 154 -8.06 1.41 2.82
C PHE A 154 -7.97 0.34 1.74
N CYS A 155 -7.01 -0.59 1.89
CA CYS A 155 -6.94 -1.77 1.05
C CYS A 155 -8.06 -2.76 1.43
N GLU A 156 -8.54 -3.51 0.45
CA GLU A 156 -9.61 -4.51 0.65
C GLU A 156 -9.08 -5.79 1.30
N VAL A 157 -7.81 -6.11 1.06
CA VAL A 157 -7.13 -7.26 1.62
C VAL A 157 -5.92 -6.76 2.42
N PRO A 158 -5.78 -7.14 3.71
CA PRO A 158 -4.59 -6.81 4.50
C PRO A 158 -3.40 -7.65 4.01
N GLY A 159 -2.83 -7.28 2.87
CA GLY A 159 -1.85 -8.12 2.20
C GLY A 159 -1.21 -7.46 0.99
N PRO A 160 -0.70 -8.28 0.07
CA PRO A 160 0.18 -7.83 -1.00
C PRO A 160 -0.55 -7.15 -2.16
N THR A 161 0.24 -6.77 -3.16
CA THR A 161 -0.15 -6.03 -4.35
C THR A 161 -1.30 -6.68 -5.14
N MET A 162 -1.14 -7.96 -5.51
CA MET A 162 -2.03 -8.61 -6.48
C MET A 162 -3.49 -8.63 -6.05
N PRO A 163 -3.88 -9.14 -4.86
CA PRO A 163 -5.28 -9.17 -4.48
C PRO A 163 -5.89 -7.76 -4.42
N ASN A 164 -5.15 -6.76 -3.95
CA ASN A 164 -5.65 -5.38 -3.87
C ASN A 164 -5.84 -4.75 -5.25
N ARG A 165 -4.96 -5.02 -6.22
CA ARG A 165 -5.15 -4.59 -7.61
C ARG A 165 -6.35 -5.28 -8.26
N MET A 166 -6.58 -6.57 -7.98
CA MET A 166 -7.77 -7.28 -8.49
C MET A 166 -9.06 -6.61 -8.03
N TYR A 167 -9.12 -6.09 -6.81
CA TYR A 167 -10.29 -5.33 -6.35
C TYR A 167 -10.52 -4.04 -7.14
N ILE A 168 -9.47 -3.34 -7.56
CA ILE A 168 -9.62 -2.15 -8.42
C ILE A 168 -10.18 -2.53 -9.79
N HIS A 169 -9.76 -3.66 -10.35
CA HIS A 169 -10.14 -4.08 -11.69
C HIS A 169 -11.50 -4.80 -11.73
N ALA A 170 -11.86 -5.55 -10.69
CA ALA A 170 -13.01 -6.47 -10.69
C ALA A 170 -13.84 -6.45 -9.40
N ALA A 171 -13.54 -5.58 -8.44
CA ALA A 171 -14.18 -5.53 -7.11
C ALA A 171 -14.09 -6.85 -6.33
N THR A 172 -13.16 -7.74 -6.68
CA THR A 172 -12.91 -9.01 -6.00
C THR A 172 -11.53 -9.55 -6.36
N SER A 173 -10.90 -10.25 -5.42
CA SER A 173 -9.72 -11.08 -5.67
C SER A 173 -10.06 -12.57 -5.79
N GLU A 174 -11.35 -12.94 -5.86
CA GLU A 174 -11.82 -14.33 -5.83
C GLU A 174 -11.25 -15.12 -4.64
N GLY A 175 -11.08 -14.46 -3.49
CA GLY A 175 -10.48 -15.02 -2.28
C GLY A 175 -8.95 -15.21 -2.35
N TYR A 176 -8.30 -14.68 -3.39
CA TYR A 176 -6.84 -14.76 -3.53
C TYR A 176 -6.16 -13.74 -2.61
N VAL A 177 -5.10 -14.18 -1.91
CA VAL A 177 -4.38 -13.37 -0.92
C VAL A 177 -2.85 -13.42 -1.09
N HIS A 178 -2.37 -13.95 -2.23
CA HIS A 178 -0.95 -14.09 -2.54
C HIS A 178 -0.49 -13.09 -3.59
N ASN A 179 0.83 -13.04 -3.86
CA ASN A 179 1.44 -12.08 -4.78
C ASN A 179 2.10 -12.73 -6.00
N ASP A 180 1.84 -14.01 -6.24
CA ASP A 180 2.38 -14.73 -7.38
C ASP A 180 1.53 -14.51 -8.64
N PHE A 181 2.19 -14.55 -9.79
CA PHE A 181 1.56 -14.55 -11.10
C PHE A 181 1.22 -15.99 -11.51
N GLY A 182 0.23 -16.13 -12.38
CA GLY A 182 -0.13 -17.43 -12.98
C GLY A 182 -1.51 -17.94 -12.57
N ARG A 183 -2.22 -17.24 -11.68
CA ARG A 183 -3.63 -17.48 -11.46
C ARG A 183 -4.45 -16.82 -12.56
N GLU A 184 -5.42 -17.54 -13.11
CA GLU A 184 -6.43 -17.00 -14.00
C GLU A 184 -7.65 -16.55 -13.18
N PHE A 185 -8.07 -15.29 -13.34
CA PHE A 185 -9.28 -14.73 -12.74
C PHE A 185 -10.43 -14.77 -13.77
N LYS A 186 -11.65 -15.04 -13.28
CA LYS A 186 -12.84 -15.19 -14.12
C LYS A 186 -13.89 -14.11 -13.88
N SER A 187 -13.73 -13.35 -12.83
CA SER A 187 -14.64 -12.27 -12.48
C SER A 187 -14.71 -11.21 -13.57
N LYS A 188 -15.89 -10.64 -13.74
CA LYS A 188 -16.10 -9.55 -14.68
C LYS A 188 -15.36 -8.30 -14.24
N THR A 189 -14.68 -7.67 -15.17
CA THR A 189 -13.86 -6.49 -14.92
C THR A 189 -14.59 -5.19 -15.25
N ILE A 190 -14.10 -4.06 -14.73
CA ILE A 190 -14.57 -2.72 -15.11
C ILE A 190 -14.38 -2.45 -16.61
N TYR A 191 -13.37 -3.07 -17.23
CA TYR A 191 -13.08 -2.91 -18.64
C TYR A 191 -14.19 -3.50 -19.53
N GLU A 192 -14.69 -4.68 -19.18
CA GLU A 192 -15.85 -5.26 -19.87
C GLU A 192 -17.13 -4.44 -19.68
N LEU A 193 -17.21 -3.67 -18.58
CA LEU A 193 -18.32 -2.72 -18.40
C LEU A 193 -18.13 -1.48 -19.28
N PHE A 194 -16.90 -1.02 -19.49
CA PHE A 194 -16.60 0.06 -20.43
C PHE A 194 -16.98 -0.33 -21.85
N ASP A 195 -16.61 -1.53 -22.30
CA ASP A 195 -16.99 -2.03 -23.62
C ASP A 195 -18.51 -2.11 -23.77
N ALA A 196 -19.20 -2.66 -22.79
CA ALA A 196 -20.66 -2.73 -22.80
C ALA A 196 -21.35 -1.35 -22.80
N GLY A 197 -20.70 -0.34 -22.21
CA GLY A 197 -21.12 1.05 -22.19
C GLY A 197 -20.66 1.88 -23.38
N GLY A 198 -19.94 1.29 -24.36
CA GLY A 198 -19.38 2.01 -25.51
C GLY A 198 -18.30 3.03 -25.14
N GLN A 199 -17.61 2.84 -24.01
CA GLN A 199 -16.54 3.70 -23.54
C GLN A 199 -15.18 3.16 -23.98
N SER A 200 -14.33 4.02 -24.52
CA SER A 200 -12.95 3.64 -24.85
C SER A 200 -12.09 3.56 -23.59
N TRP A 201 -11.17 2.61 -23.57
CA TRP A 201 -10.21 2.44 -22.48
C TRP A 201 -8.87 1.92 -22.98
N ALA A 202 -7.83 2.12 -22.19
CA ALA A 202 -6.52 1.51 -22.42
C ALA A 202 -5.80 1.33 -21.08
N VAL A 203 -4.98 0.28 -21.00
CA VAL A 203 -4.05 0.04 -19.90
C VAL A 203 -2.63 0.25 -20.39
N TYR A 204 -1.93 1.17 -19.77
CA TYR A 204 -0.50 1.40 -19.98
C TYR A 204 0.30 0.74 -18.87
N PHE A 205 1.36 0.03 -19.24
CA PHE A 205 2.19 -0.70 -18.29
C PHE A 205 3.67 -0.60 -18.70
N HIS A 206 4.57 -0.82 -17.74
CA HIS A 206 6.02 -0.84 -17.98
C HIS A 206 6.49 -2.29 -18.21
N ASP A 207 6.55 -3.11 -17.17
CA ASP A 207 7.10 -4.46 -17.24
C ASP A 207 6.01 -5.54 -17.32
N LEU A 208 5.25 -5.69 -16.25
CA LEU A 208 4.23 -6.71 -16.09
C LEU A 208 2.84 -6.07 -16.10
N ASN A 209 1.93 -6.72 -16.81
CA ASN A 209 0.54 -6.33 -16.86
C ASN A 209 -0.31 -7.35 -16.12
N GLU A 210 -0.58 -7.09 -14.85
CA GLU A 210 -1.37 -7.96 -13.98
C GLU A 210 -2.83 -8.13 -14.46
N VAL A 211 -3.34 -7.16 -15.22
CA VAL A 211 -4.70 -7.20 -15.78
C VAL A 211 -4.89 -8.35 -16.75
N LEU A 212 -3.81 -8.84 -17.38
CA LEU A 212 -3.85 -10.00 -18.26
C LEU A 212 -4.08 -11.33 -17.53
N GLN A 213 -4.11 -11.34 -16.21
CA GLN A 213 -4.57 -12.51 -15.45
C GLN A 213 -6.10 -12.69 -15.48
N PHE A 214 -6.85 -11.68 -15.93
CA PHE A 214 -8.27 -11.84 -16.23
C PHE A 214 -8.44 -12.45 -17.61
N LYS A 215 -8.99 -13.67 -17.63
CA LYS A 215 -9.15 -14.46 -18.88
C LYS A 215 -9.87 -13.74 -19.99
N ALA A 216 -10.89 -12.96 -19.67
CA ALA A 216 -11.66 -12.22 -20.67
C ALA A 216 -10.78 -11.22 -21.44
N LEU A 217 -9.82 -10.58 -20.74
CA LEU A 217 -9.01 -9.49 -21.28
C LEU A 217 -7.82 -9.97 -22.14
N THR A 218 -7.45 -11.26 -22.06
CA THR A 218 -6.39 -11.80 -22.93
C THR A 218 -6.77 -11.81 -24.44
N LYS A 219 -8.05 -11.57 -24.73
CA LYS A 219 -8.59 -11.55 -26.08
C LYS A 219 -8.66 -10.14 -26.72
N THR A 220 -8.25 -9.12 -25.99
CA THR A 220 -8.33 -7.70 -26.39
C THR A 220 -6.96 -7.03 -26.31
N PRO A 221 -5.92 -7.56 -27.02
CA PRO A 221 -4.54 -7.07 -26.91
C PRO A 221 -4.38 -5.61 -27.36
N GLU A 222 -5.28 -5.07 -28.16
CA GLU A 222 -5.27 -3.70 -28.67
C GLU A 222 -5.47 -2.63 -27.59
N HIS A 223 -5.94 -3.01 -26.41
CA HIS A 223 -6.11 -2.11 -25.27
C HIS A 223 -4.88 -2.00 -24.37
N PHE A 224 -3.87 -2.86 -24.58
CA PHE A 224 -2.68 -2.92 -23.72
C PHE A 224 -1.47 -2.33 -24.46
N ARG A 225 -0.80 -1.38 -23.81
CA ARG A 225 0.31 -0.63 -24.41
C ARG A 225 1.46 -0.49 -23.44
N ARG A 226 2.66 -0.82 -23.88
CA ARG A 226 3.86 -0.49 -23.13
C ARG A 226 4.15 1.00 -23.21
N PHE A 227 4.71 1.56 -22.13
CA PHE A 227 5.18 2.95 -22.16
C PHE A 227 6.31 3.19 -23.17
N GLU A 228 7.06 2.16 -23.50
CA GLU A 228 8.20 2.21 -24.40
C GLU A 228 7.80 2.17 -25.89
N ASP A 229 6.59 1.77 -26.20
CA ASP A 229 6.07 1.59 -27.57
C ASP A 229 5.56 2.90 -28.20
N ARG A 230 6.15 4.06 -27.86
CA ARG A 230 5.75 5.39 -28.35
C ARG A 230 6.65 5.87 -29.49
#